data_d988cceaa829a7fbc5c19746ba4fe018
#
_entry.id   d988cceaa829a7fbc5c19746ba4fe018
#
_cell.length_a   1.000
_cell.length_b   1.000
_cell.length_c   1.000
_cell.angle_alpha   90.00
_cell.angle_beta   90.00
_cell.angle_gamma   90.00
#
_symmetry.space_group_name_H-M   'P 1'
#
loop_
_entity.id
_entity.type
_entity.pdbx_description
1 polymer ?
#
loop_
_entity_poly.entity_id
_entity_poly.type
_entity_poly.pdbx_seq_one_letter_code
_entity_poly.pdbx_strand_id
1 'polypeptide(L)'
;MLKKLHLHKTRALVIVVAFVLTVLLISQFFAGTGYASKTWIIMGDSLSAKTFRADTAYYDYVQKDLRCKVINYGKNGIGYKESGQKEPFYEQVDEIDLSDGDCLTIFGSFNDIGKNFELGSSDDITEETIGGCMNLTIRKILASNPSLRVGIVTPTPWLTNFAFDPNGEQNFSGTSREECDAYVSLLIAVAEKYNLPVLDLYHEFELNPDDPDTRAKYYVENEHEDVGVHPNSEGHRIMYPLWKPFVEDLLSDSGK
;
A
#
# COMPACT_ATOMS: atom_id res chain seq x y z
N MET A 1 -20.60 47.56 44.41
CA MET A 1 -21.39 46.48 43.81
C MET A 1 -20.89 46.09 42.41
N LEU A 2 -20.60 47.00 41.53
CA LEU A 2 -20.16 46.74 40.13
C LEU A 2 -18.83 45.97 40.00
N LYS A 3 -17.80 46.24 40.85
CA LYS A 3 -16.50 45.55 40.81
C LYS A 3 -16.63 44.05 41.15
N LYS A 4 -17.51 43.64 42.05
CA LYS A 4 -17.75 42.19 42.37
C LYS A 4 -18.39 41.49 41.19
N LEU A 5 -19.33 42.12 40.49
CA LEU A 5 -20.03 41.54 39.34
C LEU A 5 -19.07 41.32 38.17
N HIS A 6 -18.15 42.23 37.94
CA HIS A 6 -17.12 42.10 36.87
C HIS A 6 -16.17 40.96 37.17
N LEU A 7 -15.72 40.81 38.41
CA LEU A 7 -14.83 39.73 38.84
C LEU A 7 -15.49 38.33 38.70
N HIS A 8 -16.79 38.20 38.95
CA HIS A 8 -17.51 36.96 38.76
C HIS A 8 -17.65 36.60 37.29
N LYS A 9 -17.92 37.56 36.41
CA LYS A 9 -18.00 37.36 34.94
C LYS A 9 -16.65 36.92 34.35
N THR A 10 -15.55 37.56 34.79
CA THR A 10 -14.20 37.20 34.36
C THR A 10 -13.81 35.78 34.82
N ARG A 11 -14.11 35.41 36.06
CA ARG A 11 -13.87 34.05 36.58
C ARG A 11 -14.68 32.99 35.81
N ALA A 12 -15.96 33.26 35.54
CA ALA A 12 -16.80 32.35 34.76
C ALA A 12 -16.26 32.18 33.34
N LEU A 13 -15.81 33.25 32.70
CA LEU A 13 -15.20 33.17 31.35
C LEU A 13 -13.92 32.32 31.33
N VAL A 14 -13.03 32.53 32.33
CA VAL A 14 -11.79 31.73 32.45
C VAL A 14 -12.10 30.25 32.66
N ILE A 15 -13.09 29.90 33.48
CA ILE A 15 -13.51 28.50 33.70
C ILE A 15 -14.04 27.88 32.40
N VAL A 16 -14.88 28.60 31.65
CA VAL A 16 -15.42 28.13 30.36
C VAL A 16 -14.31 27.94 29.32
N VAL A 17 -13.38 28.87 29.20
CA VAL A 17 -12.24 28.76 28.29
C VAL A 17 -11.33 27.56 28.68
N ALA A 18 -11.02 27.41 29.97
CA ALA A 18 -10.25 26.26 30.43
C ALA A 18 -10.96 24.93 30.14
N PHE A 19 -12.26 24.86 30.37
CA PHE A 19 -13.05 23.66 30.07
C PHE A 19 -13.04 23.33 28.57
N VAL A 20 -13.26 24.32 27.69
CA VAL A 20 -13.21 24.14 26.23
C VAL A 20 -11.81 23.67 25.79
N LEU A 21 -10.75 24.28 26.28
CA LEU A 21 -9.37 23.84 25.99
C LEU A 21 -9.11 22.42 26.48
N THR A 22 -9.59 22.05 27.66
CA THR A 22 -9.47 20.69 28.17
C THR A 22 -10.21 19.68 27.30
N VAL A 23 -11.44 20.00 26.87
CA VAL A 23 -12.23 19.15 25.97
C VAL A 23 -11.53 18.99 24.62
N LEU A 24 -10.97 20.07 24.06
CA LEU A 24 -10.20 20.03 22.82
C LEU A 24 -8.93 19.18 22.96
N LEU A 25 -8.18 19.30 24.06
CA LEU A 25 -7.01 18.48 24.33
C LEU A 25 -7.37 17.00 24.51
N ILE A 26 -8.46 16.71 25.22
CA ILE A 26 -8.97 15.35 25.38
C ILE A 26 -9.42 14.78 24.02
N SER A 27 -10.13 15.55 23.21
CA SER A 27 -10.56 15.10 21.88
C SER A 27 -9.36 14.82 20.96
N GLN A 28 -8.32 15.65 21.00
CA GLN A 28 -7.08 15.40 20.26
C GLN A 28 -6.33 14.16 20.78
N PHE A 29 -6.34 13.94 22.09
CA PHE A 29 -5.73 12.75 22.70
C PHE A 29 -6.47 11.47 22.26
N PHE A 30 -7.81 11.45 22.27
CA PHE A 30 -8.59 10.31 21.82
C PHE A 30 -8.57 10.14 20.30
N ALA A 31 -8.50 11.20 19.50
CA ALA A 31 -8.27 11.12 18.06
C ALA A 31 -6.90 10.48 17.73
N GLY A 32 -5.88 10.72 18.59
CA GLY A 32 -4.56 10.10 18.42
C GLY A 32 -4.45 8.63 18.84
N THR A 33 -5.50 8.05 19.45
CA THR A 33 -5.53 6.62 19.86
C THR A 33 -6.46 5.78 18.98
N GLY A 34 -7.10 6.35 17.94
CA GLY A 34 -8.16 5.73 17.17
C GLY A 34 -7.81 4.37 16.54
N TYR A 35 -6.53 4.17 16.17
CA TYR A 35 -6.09 2.95 15.49
C TYR A 35 -5.10 2.11 16.30
N ALA A 36 -4.81 2.43 17.56
CA ALA A 36 -3.83 1.71 18.37
C ALA A 36 -4.18 0.23 18.64
N SER A 37 -5.46 -0.12 18.59
CA SER A 37 -5.96 -1.50 18.71
C SER A 37 -6.19 -2.19 17.38
N LYS A 38 -5.96 -1.50 16.25
CA LYS A 38 -6.22 -1.99 14.91
C LYS A 38 -4.97 -2.61 14.29
N THR A 39 -5.17 -3.64 13.49
CA THR A 39 -4.10 -4.36 12.78
C THR A 39 -4.27 -4.20 11.27
N TRP A 40 -3.24 -3.65 10.64
CA TRP A 40 -3.09 -3.59 9.19
C TRP A 40 -2.15 -4.71 8.73
N ILE A 41 -2.66 -5.60 7.88
CA ILE A 41 -1.89 -6.66 7.23
C ILE A 41 -1.45 -6.17 5.84
N ILE A 42 -0.19 -6.38 5.52
CA ILE A 42 0.37 -6.08 4.21
C ILE A 42 0.73 -7.39 3.52
N MET A 43 0.15 -7.64 2.37
CA MET A 43 0.57 -8.64 1.40
C MET A 43 1.15 -7.93 0.20
N GLY A 44 2.36 -8.29 -0.22
CA GLY A 44 3.04 -7.57 -1.28
C GLY A 44 4.37 -8.20 -1.67
N ASP A 45 5.02 -7.57 -2.63
CA ASP A 45 6.30 -8.02 -3.18
C ASP A 45 7.51 -7.28 -2.58
N SER A 46 8.55 -7.05 -3.38
CA SER A 46 9.78 -6.37 -2.97
C SER A 46 9.57 -4.92 -2.53
N LEU A 47 8.52 -4.25 -2.99
CA LEU A 47 8.18 -2.88 -2.57
C LEU A 47 7.68 -2.83 -1.13
N SER A 48 7.15 -3.94 -0.62
CA SER A 48 6.72 -4.10 0.77
C SER A 48 7.70 -4.92 1.61
N ALA A 49 8.52 -5.76 1.00
CA ALA A 49 9.48 -6.58 1.72
C ALA A 49 10.48 -5.71 2.50
N LYS A 50 10.74 -6.08 3.75
CA LYS A 50 11.77 -5.41 4.56
C LYS A 50 13.15 -5.80 4.03
N THR A 51 13.75 -4.94 3.23
CA THR A 51 15.03 -5.17 2.56
C THR A 51 16.03 -4.08 2.88
N PHE A 52 17.26 -4.24 2.39
CA PHE A 52 18.33 -3.22 2.47
C PHE A 52 18.07 -1.99 1.57
N ARG A 53 17.00 -2.00 0.76
CA ARG A 53 16.73 -0.95 -0.24
C ARG A 53 16.24 0.36 0.38
N ALA A 54 15.56 0.28 1.52
CA ALA A 54 15.11 1.44 2.27
C ALA A 54 15.19 1.18 3.77
N ASP A 55 15.80 2.11 4.52
CA ASP A 55 15.84 2.07 5.99
C ASP A 55 14.45 2.30 6.58
N THR A 56 13.64 3.11 5.89
CA THR A 56 12.27 3.46 6.28
C THR A 56 11.36 3.35 5.05
N ALA A 57 10.37 2.48 5.13
CA ALA A 57 9.40 2.25 4.06
C ALA A 57 8.08 3.00 4.32
N TYR A 58 7.20 3.05 3.30
CA TYR A 58 5.90 3.72 3.39
C TYR A 58 5.07 3.28 4.60
N TYR A 59 5.10 1.99 4.93
CA TYR A 59 4.35 1.44 6.04
C TYR A 59 4.89 1.85 7.42
N ASP A 60 6.18 2.12 7.55
CA ASP A 60 6.76 2.63 8.80
C ASP A 60 6.22 4.04 9.11
N TYR A 61 6.08 4.90 8.09
CA TYR A 61 5.49 6.23 8.23
C TYR A 61 4.00 6.13 8.59
N VAL A 62 3.23 5.30 7.89
CA VAL A 62 1.79 5.08 8.15
C VAL A 62 1.59 4.53 9.56
N GLN A 63 2.34 3.49 9.95
CA GLN A 63 2.27 2.90 11.29
C GLN A 63 2.54 3.93 12.39
N LYS A 64 3.56 4.76 12.20
CA LYS A 64 3.93 5.81 13.16
C LYS A 64 2.79 6.80 13.36
N ASP A 65 2.16 7.24 12.28
CA ASP A 65 1.12 8.27 12.32
C ASP A 65 -0.22 7.73 12.82
N LEU A 66 -0.65 6.58 12.29
CA LEU A 66 -1.92 5.95 12.67
C LEU A 66 -1.81 5.16 13.99
N ARG A 67 -0.59 4.85 14.42
CA ARG A 67 -0.30 4.04 15.61
C ARG A 67 -0.94 2.65 15.58
N CYS A 68 -1.26 2.13 14.40
CA CYS A 68 -1.80 0.79 14.24
C CYS A 68 -0.69 -0.27 14.35
N LYS A 69 -1.08 -1.53 14.60
CA LYS A 69 -0.17 -2.67 14.45
C LYS A 69 -0.03 -2.98 12.97
N VAL A 70 1.20 -3.21 12.49
CA VAL A 70 1.47 -3.66 11.13
C VAL A 70 2.01 -5.09 11.16
N ILE A 71 1.40 -5.96 10.35
CA ILE A 71 1.92 -7.30 10.06
C ILE A 71 2.25 -7.33 8.57
N ASN A 72 3.53 -7.45 8.25
CA ASN A 72 4.02 -7.36 6.88
C ASN A 72 4.49 -8.72 6.37
N TYR A 73 3.81 -9.23 5.34
CA TYR A 73 4.11 -10.48 4.63
C TYR A 73 4.72 -10.23 3.24
N GLY A 74 5.27 -9.04 2.98
CA GLY A 74 5.95 -8.73 1.72
C GLY A 74 7.13 -9.68 1.45
N LYS A 75 7.19 -10.25 0.24
CA LYS A 75 8.25 -11.17 -0.22
C LYS A 75 8.83 -10.68 -1.55
N ASN A 76 10.16 -10.67 -1.69
CA ASN A 76 10.83 -10.23 -2.92
C ASN A 76 10.44 -11.05 -4.16
N GLY A 77 10.07 -10.38 -5.24
CA GLY A 77 9.85 -10.97 -6.57
C GLY A 77 8.63 -11.87 -6.70
N ILE A 78 7.71 -11.84 -5.73
CA ILE A 78 6.42 -12.50 -5.77
C ILE A 78 5.41 -11.63 -6.53
N GLY A 79 4.38 -12.24 -7.11
CA GLY A 79 3.29 -11.58 -7.82
C GLY A 79 1.98 -12.33 -7.66
N TYR A 80 0.97 -11.95 -8.44
CA TYR A 80 -0.30 -12.67 -8.45
C TYR A 80 -0.17 -14.05 -9.08
N LYS A 81 0.66 -14.17 -10.13
CA LYS A 81 0.93 -15.43 -10.80
C LYS A 81 2.26 -16.05 -10.35
N GLU A 82 2.36 -17.34 -10.40
CA GLU A 82 3.55 -18.10 -10.05
C GLU A 82 4.77 -17.66 -10.88
N SER A 83 5.89 -17.48 -10.22
CA SER A 83 7.15 -17.07 -10.83
C SER A 83 8.25 -18.15 -10.78
N GLY A 84 7.87 -19.39 -11.00
CA GLY A 84 8.78 -20.52 -11.20
C GLY A 84 9.50 -21.07 -9.95
N GLN A 85 9.79 -20.25 -8.95
CA GLN A 85 10.39 -20.67 -7.68
C GLN A 85 9.78 -19.96 -6.46
N LYS A 86 8.75 -19.15 -6.67
CA LYS A 86 8.12 -18.36 -5.61
C LYS A 86 6.63 -18.56 -5.69
N GLU A 87 6.04 -18.83 -4.54
CA GLU A 87 4.62 -18.99 -4.39
C GLU A 87 3.89 -17.72 -4.80
N PRO A 88 2.85 -17.82 -5.64
CA PRO A 88 2.00 -16.68 -6.00
C PRO A 88 1.18 -16.20 -4.80
N PHE A 89 0.61 -15.00 -4.90
CA PHE A 89 -0.20 -14.45 -3.81
C PHE A 89 -1.35 -15.37 -3.39
N TYR A 90 -2.01 -16.08 -4.30
CA TYR A 90 -3.12 -16.97 -3.95
C TYR A 90 -2.68 -18.19 -3.12
N GLU A 91 -1.43 -18.64 -3.22
CA GLU A 91 -0.86 -19.66 -2.34
C GLU A 91 -0.38 -19.05 -1.02
N GLN A 92 0.24 -17.87 -1.06
CA GLN A 92 0.67 -17.18 0.13
C GLN A 92 -0.48 -16.93 1.13
N VAL A 93 -1.72 -16.75 0.65
CA VAL A 93 -2.89 -16.58 1.52
C VAL A 93 -3.06 -17.76 2.49
N ASP A 94 -2.68 -18.98 2.08
CA ASP A 94 -2.80 -20.17 2.94
C ASP A 94 -1.76 -20.20 4.07
N GLU A 95 -0.68 -19.41 3.95
CA GLU A 95 0.42 -19.34 4.92
C GLU A 95 0.30 -18.18 5.91
N ILE A 96 -0.55 -17.20 5.64
CA ILE A 96 -0.67 -15.99 6.46
C ILE A 96 -1.86 -16.05 7.40
N ASP A 97 -1.69 -15.53 8.62
CA ASP A 97 -2.78 -15.42 9.58
C ASP A 97 -3.56 -14.14 9.35
N LEU A 98 -4.78 -14.28 8.85
CA LEU A 98 -5.71 -13.19 8.59
C LEU A 98 -6.69 -12.92 9.74
N SER A 99 -6.69 -13.74 10.80
CA SER A 99 -7.70 -13.71 11.87
C SER A 99 -7.67 -12.42 12.70
N ASP A 100 -6.47 -11.89 12.94
CA ASP A 100 -6.25 -10.70 13.77
C ASP A 100 -6.26 -9.39 12.97
N GLY A 101 -6.51 -9.45 11.64
CA GLY A 101 -6.52 -8.28 10.76
C GLY A 101 -7.81 -7.48 10.82
N ASP A 102 -7.71 -6.16 10.92
CA ASP A 102 -8.81 -5.23 10.67
C ASP A 102 -8.88 -4.84 9.20
N CYS A 103 -7.71 -4.66 8.58
CA CYS A 103 -7.62 -4.49 7.14
C CYS A 103 -6.39 -5.18 6.55
N LEU A 104 -6.45 -5.42 5.22
CA LEU A 104 -5.36 -5.95 4.44
C LEU A 104 -5.19 -5.15 3.16
N THR A 105 -3.96 -4.84 2.79
CA THR A 105 -3.63 -4.28 1.48
C THR A 105 -2.83 -5.28 0.66
N ILE A 106 -3.16 -5.40 -0.64
CA ILE A 106 -2.38 -6.17 -1.60
C ILE A 106 -1.66 -5.17 -2.50
N PHE A 107 -0.33 -5.16 -2.39
CA PHE A 107 0.53 -4.28 -3.18
C PHE A 107 1.47 -5.12 -4.03
N GLY A 108 1.01 -5.47 -5.24
CA GLY A 108 1.78 -6.22 -6.22
C GLY A 108 2.42 -5.28 -7.24
N SER A 109 3.64 -5.63 -7.65
CA SER A 109 4.38 -4.92 -8.69
C SER A 109 4.19 -5.56 -10.06
N PHE A 110 4.95 -5.06 -11.02
CA PHE A 110 4.99 -5.60 -12.39
C PHE A 110 5.78 -6.92 -12.53
N ASN A 111 6.07 -7.64 -11.45
CA ASN A 111 6.75 -8.93 -11.51
C ASN A 111 6.07 -9.92 -12.46
N ASP A 112 4.74 -9.87 -12.53
CA ASP A 112 3.97 -10.77 -13.40
C ASP A 112 4.19 -10.48 -14.88
N ILE A 113 4.15 -9.20 -15.29
CA ILE A 113 4.36 -8.84 -16.71
C ILE A 113 5.82 -9.00 -17.13
N GLY A 114 6.77 -8.68 -16.27
CA GLY A 114 8.19 -8.89 -16.55
C GLY A 114 8.57 -10.35 -16.86
N LYS A 115 7.65 -11.29 -16.69
CA LYS A 115 7.82 -12.73 -16.99
C LYS A 115 7.02 -13.21 -18.21
N ASN A 116 6.38 -12.30 -18.95
CA ASN A 116 5.56 -12.61 -20.11
C ASN A 116 4.39 -13.58 -19.83
N PHE A 117 3.80 -13.52 -18.65
CA PHE A 117 2.59 -14.29 -18.37
C PHE A 117 1.39 -13.70 -19.13
N GLU A 118 0.46 -14.57 -19.52
CA GLU A 118 -0.78 -14.14 -20.16
C GLU A 118 -1.61 -13.29 -19.18
N LEU A 119 -2.01 -12.09 -19.63
CA LEU A 119 -2.76 -11.15 -18.81
C LEU A 119 -4.16 -11.69 -18.47
N GLY A 120 -4.84 -12.26 -19.45
CA GLY A 120 -6.22 -12.72 -19.30
C GLY A 120 -7.22 -11.59 -19.12
N SER A 121 -8.33 -11.88 -18.46
CA SER A 121 -9.44 -10.94 -18.22
C SER A 121 -9.81 -10.84 -16.74
N SER A 122 -10.59 -9.82 -16.38
CA SER A 122 -11.13 -9.66 -15.02
C SER A 122 -12.15 -10.75 -14.62
N ASP A 123 -12.63 -11.54 -15.58
CA ASP A 123 -13.57 -12.62 -15.32
C ASP A 123 -12.93 -14.00 -15.15
N ASP A 124 -11.65 -14.12 -15.49
CA ASP A 124 -10.93 -15.37 -15.34
C ASP A 124 -10.84 -15.80 -13.88
N ILE A 125 -10.94 -17.12 -13.63
CA ILE A 125 -10.81 -17.73 -12.30
C ILE A 125 -9.88 -18.96 -12.37
N THR A 126 -8.80 -18.85 -13.13
CA THR A 126 -7.84 -19.90 -13.39
C THR A 126 -6.44 -19.47 -12.97
N GLU A 127 -5.56 -20.42 -12.73
CA GLU A 127 -4.14 -20.16 -12.45
C GLU A 127 -3.32 -19.84 -13.73
N GLU A 128 -3.93 -19.97 -14.90
CA GLU A 128 -3.25 -19.79 -16.20
C GLU A 128 -2.98 -18.33 -16.54
N THR A 129 -3.84 -17.41 -16.08
CA THR A 129 -3.74 -15.97 -16.39
C THR A 129 -3.52 -15.14 -15.13
N ILE A 130 -2.94 -13.94 -15.31
CA ILE A 130 -2.72 -12.97 -14.21
C ILE A 130 -4.08 -12.57 -13.61
N GLY A 131 -5.09 -12.25 -14.45
CA GLY A 131 -6.43 -11.89 -14.00
C GLY A 131 -7.10 -13.01 -13.21
N GLY A 132 -6.90 -14.26 -13.64
CA GLY A 132 -7.37 -15.43 -12.90
C GLY A 132 -6.72 -15.56 -11.52
N CYS A 133 -5.41 -15.40 -11.44
CA CYS A 133 -4.67 -15.43 -10.17
C CYS A 133 -5.06 -14.27 -9.23
N MET A 134 -5.34 -13.06 -9.78
CA MET A 134 -5.88 -11.94 -9.00
C MET A 134 -7.23 -12.32 -8.36
N ASN A 135 -8.14 -12.88 -9.14
CA ASN A 135 -9.44 -13.34 -8.65
C ASN A 135 -9.30 -14.45 -7.59
N LEU A 136 -8.43 -15.44 -7.79
CA LEU A 136 -8.17 -16.50 -6.83
C LEU A 136 -7.65 -15.94 -5.50
N THR A 137 -6.71 -15.00 -5.54
CA THR A 137 -6.15 -14.34 -4.36
C THR A 137 -7.25 -13.66 -3.54
N ILE A 138 -8.04 -12.78 -4.19
CA ILE A 138 -9.10 -12.02 -3.51
C ILE A 138 -10.15 -12.96 -2.92
N ARG A 139 -10.60 -13.97 -3.69
CA ARG A 139 -11.60 -14.94 -3.22
C ARG A 139 -11.12 -15.74 -2.01
N LYS A 140 -9.87 -16.17 -1.99
CA LYS A 140 -9.29 -16.88 -0.82
C LYS A 140 -9.25 -15.99 0.41
N ILE A 141 -8.82 -14.74 0.28
CA ILE A 141 -8.78 -13.76 1.37
C ILE A 141 -10.18 -13.55 1.94
N LEU A 142 -11.16 -13.23 1.09
CA LEU A 142 -12.55 -12.99 1.50
C LEU A 142 -13.22 -14.22 2.10
N ALA A 143 -12.85 -15.43 1.65
CA ALA A 143 -13.34 -16.68 2.24
C ALA A 143 -12.70 -16.97 3.60
N SER A 144 -11.43 -16.63 3.80
CA SER A 144 -10.69 -16.86 5.05
C SER A 144 -11.12 -15.91 6.15
N ASN A 145 -11.37 -14.63 5.83
CA ASN A 145 -11.89 -13.64 6.77
C ASN A 145 -12.87 -12.68 6.07
N PRO A 146 -14.18 -12.99 6.09
CA PRO A 146 -15.22 -12.16 5.44
C PRO A 146 -15.40 -10.77 6.08
N SER A 147 -14.85 -10.54 7.26
CA SER A 147 -14.90 -9.24 7.95
C SER A 147 -13.71 -8.34 7.65
N LEU A 148 -12.67 -8.88 7.02
CA LEU A 148 -11.45 -8.16 6.69
C LEU A 148 -11.72 -7.11 5.60
N ARG A 149 -11.31 -5.88 5.84
CA ARG A 149 -11.39 -4.83 4.82
C ARG A 149 -10.16 -4.91 3.93
N VAL A 150 -10.39 -5.26 2.67
CA VAL A 150 -9.32 -5.47 1.68
C VAL A 150 -9.21 -4.26 0.79
N GLY A 151 -7.98 -3.76 0.61
CA GLY A 151 -7.65 -2.70 -0.35
C GLY A 151 -6.64 -3.20 -1.37
N ILE A 152 -6.83 -2.83 -2.62
CA ILE A 152 -5.92 -3.14 -3.71
C ILE A 152 -5.05 -1.91 -3.98
N VAL A 153 -3.77 -2.12 -4.23
CA VAL A 153 -2.83 -1.04 -4.54
C VAL A 153 -2.15 -1.34 -5.86
N THR A 154 -2.25 -0.42 -6.81
CA THR A 154 -1.57 -0.56 -8.09
C THR A 154 -0.06 -0.41 -7.92
N PRO A 155 0.77 -1.00 -8.81
CA PRO A 155 2.20 -0.76 -8.79
C PRO A 155 2.54 0.73 -8.89
N THR A 156 3.71 1.13 -8.39
CA THR A 156 4.27 2.46 -8.72
C THR A 156 4.71 2.50 -10.18
N PRO A 157 4.83 3.69 -10.80
CA PRO A 157 5.48 3.81 -12.10
C PRO A 157 6.84 3.11 -12.10
N TRP A 158 7.11 2.39 -13.16
CA TRP A 158 8.30 1.59 -13.35
C TRP A 158 9.07 2.08 -14.58
N LEU A 159 10.40 1.97 -14.55
CA LEU A 159 11.23 2.29 -15.70
C LEU A 159 10.85 1.38 -16.87
N THR A 160 10.40 1.99 -17.98
CA THR A 160 10.00 1.27 -19.19
C THR A 160 11.18 1.05 -20.12
N ASN A 161 11.11 -0.01 -20.94
CA ASN A 161 12.16 -0.40 -21.89
C ASN A 161 13.53 -0.66 -21.24
N PHE A 162 13.53 -1.02 -19.96
CA PHE A 162 14.75 -1.37 -19.27
C PHE A 162 15.20 -2.78 -19.67
N ALA A 163 16.28 -2.86 -20.43
CA ALA A 163 16.99 -4.12 -20.69
C ALA A 163 18.01 -4.31 -19.57
N PHE A 164 17.77 -5.24 -18.68
CA PHE A 164 18.73 -5.62 -17.67
C PHE A 164 19.88 -6.40 -18.33
N ASP A 165 21.09 -5.99 -17.97
CA ASP A 165 22.38 -6.67 -18.17
C ASP A 165 22.91 -6.86 -19.60
N PRO A 166 24.06 -6.26 -19.92
CA PRO A 166 24.82 -6.60 -21.12
C PRO A 166 25.27 -8.08 -21.21
N ASN A 167 25.17 -8.85 -20.13
CA ASN A 167 25.53 -10.28 -20.09
C ASN A 167 24.33 -11.24 -20.08
N GLY A 168 23.09 -10.76 -20.11
CA GLY A 168 21.90 -11.57 -20.41
C GLY A 168 21.37 -12.45 -19.29
N GLU A 169 21.75 -12.23 -18.03
CA GLU A 169 21.33 -13.13 -16.94
C GLU A 169 20.00 -12.76 -16.23
N GLN A 170 19.44 -11.57 -16.45
CA GLN A 170 18.11 -11.20 -15.98
C GLN A 170 17.35 -10.42 -17.04
N ASN A 171 16.68 -11.12 -17.92
CA ASN A 171 15.74 -10.55 -18.86
C ASN A 171 14.43 -10.15 -18.14
N PHE A 172 14.40 -8.98 -17.54
CA PHE A 172 13.20 -8.19 -17.58
C PHE A 172 13.12 -7.65 -19.01
N SER A 173 12.58 -8.44 -19.93
CA SER A 173 12.32 -8.01 -21.30
C SER A 173 11.51 -6.74 -21.23
N GLY A 174 12.00 -5.66 -21.83
CA GLY A 174 11.51 -4.30 -21.66
C GLY A 174 10.00 -4.23 -21.68
N THR A 175 9.39 -4.18 -20.51
CA THR A 175 7.96 -4.01 -20.35
C THR A 175 7.59 -2.65 -20.92
N SER A 176 6.72 -2.62 -21.90
CA SER A 176 6.26 -1.38 -22.51
C SER A 176 5.28 -0.64 -21.59
N ARG A 177 5.09 0.65 -21.85
CA ARG A 177 4.07 1.43 -21.12
C ARG A 177 2.68 0.85 -21.33
N GLU A 178 2.37 0.39 -22.53
CA GLU A 178 1.10 -0.25 -22.89
C GLU A 178 0.84 -1.53 -22.08
N GLU A 179 1.86 -2.33 -21.82
CA GLU A 179 1.74 -3.52 -20.98
C GLU A 179 1.49 -3.15 -19.52
N CYS A 180 2.17 -2.12 -19.00
CA CYS A 180 1.91 -1.59 -17.67
C CYS A 180 0.47 -1.07 -17.54
N ASP A 181 0.01 -0.27 -18.49
CA ASP A 181 -1.34 0.30 -18.53
C ASP A 181 -2.41 -0.81 -18.58
N ALA A 182 -2.19 -1.86 -19.39
CA ALA A 182 -3.08 -3.01 -19.47
C ALA A 182 -3.16 -3.80 -18.16
N TYR A 183 -2.01 -4.03 -17.50
CA TYR A 183 -1.96 -4.69 -16.19
C TYR A 183 -2.69 -3.90 -15.11
N VAL A 184 -2.43 -2.59 -15.02
CA VAL A 184 -3.08 -1.72 -14.03
C VAL A 184 -4.59 -1.66 -14.27
N SER A 185 -5.01 -1.53 -15.55
CA SER A 185 -6.43 -1.55 -15.91
C SER A 185 -7.11 -2.87 -15.51
N LEU A 186 -6.44 -4.01 -15.73
CA LEU A 186 -6.94 -5.32 -15.30
C LEU A 186 -7.08 -5.38 -13.76
N LEU A 187 -6.06 -4.94 -13.03
CA LEU A 187 -6.08 -4.97 -11.56
C LEU A 187 -7.22 -4.12 -10.99
N ILE A 188 -7.44 -2.93 -11.54
CA ILE A 188 -8.56 -2.06 -11.17
C ILE A 188 -9.90 -2.74 -11.49
N ALA A 189 -10.06 -3.31 -12.70
CA ALA A 189 -11.29 -4.01 -13.09
C ALA A 189 -11.60 -5.22 -12.19
N VAL A 190 -10.59 -5.97 -11.77
CA VAL A 190 -10.75 -7.07 -10.80
C VAL A 190 -11.16 -6.53 -9.43
N ALA A 191 -10.53 -5.45 -8.94
CA ALA A 191 -10.90 -4.84 -7.67
C ALA A 191 -12.36 -4.33 -7.67
N GLU A 192 -12.78 -3.66 -8.74
CA GLU A 192 -14.15 -3.16 -8.94
C GLU A 192 -15.19 -4.29 -8.89
N LYS A 193 -14.89 -5.44 -9.47
CA LYS A 193 -15.76 -6.63 -9.46
C LYS A 193 -16.11 -7.09 -8.03
N TYR A 194 -15.20 -6.89 -7.08
CA TYR A 194 -15.40 -7.23 -5.67
C TYR A 194 -15.77 -6.03 -4.80
N ASN A 195 -16.00 -4.85 -5.40
CA ASN A 195 -16.23 -3.57 -4.71
C ASN A 195 -15.12 -3.25 -3.69
N LEU A 196 -13.86 -3.53 -4.04
CA LEU A 196 -12.70 -3.23 -3.22
C LEU A 196 -12.16 -1.84 -3.54
N PRO A 197 -11.81 -1.03 -2.53
CA PRO A 197 -11.15 0.25 -2.77
C PRO A 197 -9.76 0.04 -3.37
N VAL A 198 -9.37 0.97 -4.25
CA VAL A 198 -8.08 0.96 -4.94
C VAL A 198 -7.29 2.20 -4.57
N LEU A 199 -6.03 2.03 -4.20
CA LEU A 199 -5.03 3.10 -4.19
C LEU A 199 -4.25 3.02 -5.51
N ASP A 200 -4.47 3.98 -6.38
CA ASP A 200 -3.89 4.01 -7.72
C ASP A 200 -2.54 4.73 -7.74
N LEU A 201 -1.51 4.07 -7.20
CA LEU A 201 -0.15 4.63 -7.19
C LEU A 201 0.43 4.79 -8.60
N TYR A 202 0.00 3.98 -9.56
CA TYR A 202 0.51 4.07 -10.93
C TYR A 202 0.23 5.44 -11.57
N HIS A 203 -0.94 6.01 -11.31
CA HIS A 203 -1.33 7.31 -11.85
C HIS A 203 -1.13 8.47 -10.86
N GLU A 204 -1.15 8.21 -9.56
CA GLU A 204 -1.08 9.26 -8.53
C GLU A 204 0.33 9.51 -7.98
N PHE A 205 1.24 8.55 -8.11
CA PHE A 205 2.61 8.71 -7.63
C PHE A 205 3.44 9.48 -8.63
N GLU A 206 3.82 10.71 -8.27
CA GLU A 206 4.40 11.70 -9.18
C GLU A 206 5.85 11.40 -9.62
N LEU A 207 6.53 10.43 -8.99
CA LEU A 207 7.92 10.11 -9.33
C LEU A 207 7.98 9.28 -10.60
N ASN A 208 8.54 9.88 -11.64
CA ASN A 208 8.77 9.18 -12.92
C ASN A 208 10.19 8.60 -12.98
N PRO A 209 10.38 7.27 -12.93
CA PRO A 209 11.71 6.65 -13.01
C PRO A 209 12.37 6.76 -14.39
N ASP A 210 11.63 7.14 -15.45
CA ASP A 210 12.21 7.42 -16.76
C ASP A 210 13.06 8.71 -16.77
N ASP A 211 12.81 9.63 -15.82
CA ASP A 211 13.64 10.80 -15.60
C ASP A 211 14.91 10.46 -14.77
N PRO A 212 16.12 10.62 -15.32
CA PRO A 212 17.36 10.25 -14.63
C PRO A 212 17.59 10.99 -13.30
N ASP A 213 17.19 12.26 -13.20
CA ASP A 213 17.38 13.05 -11.99
C ASP A 213 16.45 12.59 -10.87
N THR A 214 15.21 12.26 -11.22
CA THR A 214 14.24 11.63 -10.31
C THR A 214 14.73 10.28 -9.84
N ARG A 215 15.24 9.47 -10.76
CA ARG A 215 15.75 8.15 -10.45
C ARG A 215 16.92 8.19 -9.49
N ALA A 216 17.95 8.98 -9.79
CA ALA A 216 19.14 9.12 -8.95
C ALA A 216 18.82 9.61 -7.52
N LYS A 217 17.73 10.35 -7.33
CA LYS A 217 17.36 10.91 -6.03
C LYS A 217 16.44 10.02 -5.20
N TYR A 218 15.48 9.34 -5.83
CA TYR A 218 14.37 8.70 -5.15
C TYR A 218 14.31 7.18 -5.29
N TYR A 219 15.17 6.62 -6.12
CA TYR A 219 15.23 5.17 -6.33
C TYR A 219 16.58 4.61 -5.90
N VAL A 220 16.60 3.31 -5.66
CA VAL A 220 17.87 2.59 -5.47
C VAL A 220 18.50 2.39 -6.84
N GLU A 221 19.73 2.80 -6.99
CA GLU A 221 20.54 2.54 -8.17
C GLU A 221 21.80 1.77 -7.76
N ASN A 222 21.85 0.50 -8.07
CA ASN A 222 23.07 -0.27 -7.96
C ASN A 222 23.43 -0.86 -9.33
N GLU A 223 24.70 -1.24 -9.49
CA GLU A 223 25.24 -1.67 -10.79
C GLU A 223 24.58 -2.94 -11.35
N HIS A 224 23.72 -3.61 -10.57
CA HIS A 224 23.32 -4.99 -10.90
C HIS A 224 21.80 -5.27 -10.83
N GLU A 225 20.97 -4.50 -10.14
CA GLU A 225 19.62 -5.01 -9.85
C GLU A 225 18.46 -4.01 -9.75
N ASP A 226 18.66 -2.72 -9.54
CA ASP A 226 17.57 -1.89 -9.03
C ASP A 226 17.36 -0.55 -9.74
N VAL A 227 17.60 -0.47 -11.03
CA VAL A 227 17.45 0.81 -11.74
C VAL A 227 15.97 1.15 -11.95
N GLY A 228 15.49 2.18 -11.24
CA GLY A 228 14.15 2.72 -11.43
C GLY A 228 12.98 1.78 -11.05
N VAL A 229 13.26 0.75 -10.25
CA VAL A 229 12.25 -0.23 -9.80
C VAL A 229 11.88 0.01 -8.34
N HIS A 230 12.87 0.14 -7.47
CA HIS A 230 12.66 0.22 -6.03
C HIS A 230 12.89 1.64 -5.51
N PRO A 231 11.86 2.31 -4.99
CA PRO A 231 12.06 3.57 -4.26
C PRO A 231 13.01 3.38 -3.07
N ASN A 232 13.93 4.33 -2.86
CA ASN A 232 14.72 4.42 -1.65
C ASN A 232 13.89 5.05 -0.50
N SER A 233 14.49 5.29 0.68
CA SER A 233 13.77 5.87 1.83
C SER A 233 13.11 7.22 1.50
N GLU A 234 13.71 8.06 0.65
CA GLU A 234 13.10 9.31 0.20
C GLU A 234 11.93 9.07 -0.75
N GLY A 235 12.04 8.12 -1.68
CA GLY A 235 10.94 7.70 -2.55
C GLY A 235 9.74 7.17 -1.73
N HIS A 236 9.98 6.33 -0.74
CA HIS A 236 8.94 5.89 0.19
C HIS A 236 8.32 7.03 0.99
N ARG A 237 9.09 8.04 1.38
CA ARG A 237 8.60 9.24 2.05
C ARG A 237 7.66 10.07 1.16
N ILE A 238 7.95 10.16 -0.13
CA ILE A 238 7.06 10.83 -1.10
C ILE A 238 5.79 10.01 -1.35
N MET A 239 5.86 8.69 -1.31
CA MET A 239 4.71 7.79 -1.48
C MET A 239 3.75 7.81 -0.27
N TYR A 240 4.27 7.95 0.94
CA TYR A 240 3.52 7.87 2.20
C TYR A 240 2.24 8.72 2.27
N PRO A 241 2.18 9.99 1.78
CA PRO A 241 0.97 10.81 1.84
C PRO A 241 -0.23 10.23 1.09
N LEU A 242 -0.01 9.39 0.08
CA LEU A 242 -1.05 8.67 -0.65
C LEU A 242 -1.56 7.46 0.16
N TRP A 243 -0.66 6.76 0.81
CA TRP A 243 -0.97 5.58 1.61
C TRP A 243 -1.76 5.88 2.89
N LYS A 244 -1.38 6.96 3.59
CA LYS A 244 -1.96 7.26 4.91
C LYS A 244 -3.48 7.37 4.88
N PRO A 245 -4.12 8.23 4.05
CA PRO A 245 -5.57 8.35 4.00
C PRO A 245 -6.25 7.05 3.54
N PHE A 246 -5.64 6.29 2.64
CA PHE A 246 -6.17 5.02 2.18
C PHE A 246 -6.24 3.98 3.29
N VAL A 247 -5.16 3.79 4.04
CA VAL A 247 -5.13 2.87 5.18
C VAL A 247 -6.02 3.36 6.32
N GLU A 248 -6.08 4.66 6.56
CA GLU A 248 -6.95 5.28 7.56
C GLU A 248 -8.42 4.99 7.25
N ASP A 249 -8.85 5.09 5.99
CA ASP A 249 -10.19 4.72 5.57
C ASP A 249 -10.45 3.22 5.78
N LEU A 250 -9.51 2.35 5.40
CA LEU A 250 -9.62 0.91 5.63
C LEU A 250 -9.71 0.54 7.12
N LEU A 251 -9.07 1.27 8.01
CA LEU A 251 -9.11 1.03 9.46
C LEU A 251 -10.30 1.68 10.15
N SER A 252 -10.95 2.65 9.51
CA SER A 252 -12.09 3.35 10.08
C SER A 252 -13.33 2.45 10.14
N ASP A 253 -14.09 2.50 11.24
CA ASP A 253 -15.34 1.73 11.40
C ASP A 253 -16.52 2.36 10.63
N SER A 254 -16.26 3.29 9.71
CA SER A 254 -17.28 4.02 8.97
C SER A 254 -17.99 3.12 7.96
N GLY A 255 -19.06 2.47 8.38
CA GLY A 255 -20.10 1.92 7.51
C GLY A 255 -20.20 0.40 7.44
N LYS A 256 -20.59 -0.26 8.51
CA LYS A 256 -21.47 -1.44 8.44
C LYS A 256 -22.91 -1.04 8.57
#